data_be4e9aa73b7c4f9fbfefe20cd2998b36
#
_entry.id   be4e9aa73b7c4f9fbfefe20cd2998b36
#
_cell.length_a   1.000
_cell.length_b   1.000
_cell.length_c   1.000
_cell.angle_alpha   90.00
_cell.angle_beta   90.00
_cell.angle_gamma   90.00
#
_symmetry.space_group_name_H-M   'P 1'
#
loop_
_entity.id
_entity.type
_entity.pdbx_description
1 polymer ?
#
loop_
_entity_poly.entity_id
_entity_poly.type
_entity_poly.pdbx_seq_one_letter_code
_entity_poly.pdbx_strand_id
1 'polypeptide(L)'
;MVIINIKYMRQAVDILAGEWNLGSKESGASRKLCAWIYLMEILEESERVIYYKENGKLLGFAGYSKYNSRKHLLRRKFYHFIKNRLYKSKEIKDLNALKEYENNYNYLPENMNNYFDGELTILILDKKYRGKGIGKKLLQEIFQSAKRDNMKNLQILTDESCYYSIYEKLGCKKVYETIVKNKEYGKLGNIQTEKAFVYEKKL
;
A
#
# COMPACT_ATOMS: atom_id res chain seq x y z
N MET A 1 18.98 -7.34 -6.65
CA MET A 1 18.13 -6.31 -7.29
C MET A 1 16.90 -7.00 -7.85
N VAL A 2 15.75 -6.92 -7.21
CA VAL A 2 14.53 -7.52 -7.77
C VAL A 2 13.99 -6.55 -8.80
N ILE A 3 14.42 -6.72 -10.05
CA ILE A 3 13.74 -6.10 -11.19
C ILE A 3 12.41 -6.83 -11.31
N ILE A 4 11.34 -6.16 -10.97
CA ILE A 4 10.00 -6.73 -11.09
C ILE A 4 9.76 -6.97 -12.58
N ASN A 5 9.51 -8.24 -12.92
CA ASN A 5 9.13 -8.58 -14.28
C ASN A 5 7.87 -7.78 -14.66
N ILE A 6 7.91 -7.07 -15.77
CA ILE A 6 6.81 -6.20 -16.26
C ILE A 6 5.47 -6.94 -16.32
N LYS A 7 5.49 -8.25 -16.57
CA LYS A 7 4.30 -9.10 -16.52
C LYS A 7 3.61 -9.05 -15.15
N TYR A 8 4.38 -9.10 -14.06
CA TYR A 8 3.82 -9.05 -12.70
C TYR A 8 3.44 -7.63 -12.30
N MET A 9 4.12 -6.61 -12.83
CA MET A 9 3.68 -5.22 -12.64
C MET A 9 2.30 -4.98 -13.24
N ARG A 10 2.03 -5.46 -14.46
CA ARG A 10 0.71 -5.36 -15.08
C ARG A 10 -0.36 -6.08 -14.25
N GLN A 11 -0.07 -7.28 -13.75
CA GLN A 11 -0.99 -8.01 -12.88
C GLN A 11 -1.20 -7.31 -11.53
N ALA A 12 -0.17 -6.68 -10.95
CA ALA A 12 -0.31 -5.87 -9.73
C ALA A 12 -1.21 -4.65 -9.95
N VAL A 13 -1.07 -3.98 -11.09
CA VAL A 13 -1.96 -2.88 -11.50
C VAL A 13 -3.41 -3.36 -11.66
N ASP A 14 -3.63 -4.53 -12.27
CA ASP A 14 -4.98 -5.08 -12.41
C ASP A 14 -5.60 -5.42 -11.04
N ILE A 15 -4.81 -5.94 -10.09
CA ILE A 15 -5.26 -6.17 -8.71
C ILE A 15 -5.59 -4.84 -8.03
N LEU A 16 -4.69 -3.86 -8.07
CA LEU A 16 -4.91 -2.53 -7.46
C LEU A 16 -6.18 -1.86 -8.02
N ALA A 17 -6.31 -1.81 -9.34
CA ALA A 17 -7.47 -1.22 -10.00
C ALA A 17 -8.80 -1.97 -9.74
N GLY A 18 -8.72 -3.27 -9.45
CA GLY A 18 -9.89 -4.11 -9.15
C GLY A 18 -10.34 -4.08 -7.69
N GLU A 19 -9.39 -3.86 -6.76
CA GLU A 19 -9.68 -3.89 -5.32
C GLU A 19 -9.90 -2.49 -4.73
N TRP A 20 -9.25 -1.48 -5.28
CA TRP A 20 -9.35 -0.10 -4.82
C TRP A 20 -9.91 0.81 -5.89
N ASN A 21 -10.75 1.74 -5.48
CA ASN A 21 -11.36 2.71 -6.37
C ASN A 21 -10.43 3.90 -6.62
N LEU A 22 -9.18 3.59 -7.01
CA LEU A 22 -8.15 4.59 -7.26
C LEU A 22 -8.56 5.50 -8.43
N GLY A 23 -8.70 6.79 -8.15
CA GLY A 23 -8.86 7.82 -9.18
C GLY A 23 -10.21 7.87 -9.87
N SER A 24 -11.30 7.63 -9.15
CA SER A 24 -12.63 8.04 -9.55
C SER A 24 -13.56 7.16 -10.40
N LYS A 25 -14.75 7.66 -10.51
CA LYS A 25 -15.95 7.33 -11.28
C LYS A 25 -15.75 7.04 -12.78
N GLU A 26 -14.56 7.23 -13.30
CA GLU A 26 -14.32 7.36 -14.73
C GLU A 26 -13.72 6.11 -15.38
N SER A 27 -13.52 6.18 -16.67
CA SER A 27 -13.16 5.07 -17.58
C SER A 27 -12.12 4.10 -17.01
N GLY A 28 -12.22 2.83 -17.38
CA GLY A 28 -11.27 1.79 -16.98
C GLY A 28 -9.80 2.12 -17.27
N ALA A 29 -9.51 2.97 -18.24
CA ALA A 29 -8.18 3.46 -18.58
C ALA A 29 -7.62 4.41 -17.50
N SER A 30 -8.41 5.39 -17.06
CA SER A 30 -8.00 6.32 -15.99
C SER A 30 -7.74 5.58 -14.68
N ARG A 31 -8.59 4.64 -14.30
CA ARG A 31 -8.40 3.81 -13.09
C ARG A 31 -7.10 3.00 -13.15
N LYS A 32 -6.78 2.40 -14.30
CA LYS A 32 -5.52 1.67 -14.47
C LYS A 32 -4.31 2.61 -14.40
N LEU A 33 -4.43 3.81 -14.92
CA LEU A 33 -3.35 4.80 -14.84
C LEU A 33 -3.10 5.23 -13.40
N CYS A 34 -4.15 5.48 -12.62
CA CYS A 34 -4.02 5.75 -11.18
C CYS A 34 -3.40 4.56 -10.43
N ALA A 35 -3.79 3.33 -10.77
CA ALA A 35 -3.18 2.13 -10.19
C ALA A 35 -1.67 1.99 -10.57
N TRP A 36 -1.27 2.41 -11.77
CA TRP A 36 0.15 2.49 -12.14
C TRP A 36 0.90 3.52 -11.31
N ILE A 37 0.34 4.73 -11.11
CA ILE A 37 0.95 5.77 -10.28
C ILE A 37 1.15 5.25 -8.87
N TYR A 38 0.11 4.69 -8.27
CA TYR A 38 0.15 4.14 -6.92
C TYR A 38 1.15 2.97 -6.79
N LEU A 39 1.23 2.10 -7.80
CA LEU A 39 2.26 1.05 -7.82
C LEU A 39 3.67 1.64 -7.86
N MET A 40 3.89 2.70 -8.65
CA MET A 40 5.21 3.36 -8.71
C MET A 40 5.58 3.96 -7.35
N GLU A 41 4.62 4.54 -6.63
CA GLU A 41 4.82 5.05 -5.29
C GLU A 41 5.20 3.96 -4.30
N ILE A 42 4.43 2.86 -4.25
CA ILE A 42 4.77 1.69 -3.42
C ILE A 42 6.19 1.20 -3.72
N LEU A 43 6.58 1.13 -5.00
CA LEU A 43 7.91 0.66 -5.41
C LEU A 43 9.02 1.67 -5.11
N GLU A 44 8.71 2.95 -5.12
CA GLU A 44 9.62 4.03 -4.73
C GLU A 44 9.91 3.97 -3.22
N GLU A 45 8.88 3.83 -2.40
CA GLU A 45 8.98 3.88 -0.94
C GLU A 45 9.46 2.58 -0.31
N SER A 46 9.03 1.45 -0.87
CA SER A 46 9.32 0.15 -0.25
C SER A 46 10.80 -0.19 -0.28
N GLU A 47 11.32 -0.65 0.85
CA GLU A 47 12.59 -1.33 0.94
C GLU A 47 12.53 -2.67 0.20
N ARG A 48 11.43 -3.39 0.37
CA ARG A 48 11.16 -4.68 -0.25
C ARG A 48 9.68 -4.86 -0.57
N VAL A 49 9.41 -5.51 -1.72
CA VAL A 49 8.07 -5.98 -2.09
C VAL A 49 8.13 -7.49 -2.34
N ILE A 50 7.21 -8.23 -1.75
CA ILE A 50 7.09 -9.69 -1.81
C ILE A 50 5.82 -10.04 -2.58
N TYR A 51 5.95 -10.95 -3.54
CA TYR A 51 4.87 -11.37 -4.44
C TYR A 51 4.49 -12.83 -4.18
N TYR A 52 3.20 -13.08 -3.96
CA TYR A 52 2.68 -14.42 -3.93
C TYR A 52 2.16 -14.82 -5.31
N LYS A 53 2.77 -15.85 -5.88
CA LYS A 53 2.50 -16.30 -7.25
C LYS A 53 2.20 -17.79 -7.28
N GLU A 54 1.26 -18.19 -8.13
CA GLU A 54 0.92 -19.57 -8.38
C GLU A 54 0.63 -19.76 -9.87
N ASN A 55 1.19 -20.79 -10.50
CA ASN A 55 1.01 -21.09 -11.92
C ASN A 55 1.24 -19.88 -12.86
N GLY A 56 2.25 -19.07 -12.56
CA GLY A 56 2.59 -17.88 -13.37
C GLY A 56 1.63 -16.71 -13.24
N LYS A 57 0.69 -16.77 -12.27
CA LYS A 57 -0.26 -15.72 -11.93
C LYS A 57 0.11 -15.09 -10.60
N LEU A 58 0.04 -13.75 -10.53
CA LEU A 58 0.14 -13.00 -9.29
C LEU A 58 -1.20 -13.07 -8.55
N LEU A 59 -1.18 -13.52 -7.30
CA LEU A 59 -2.38 -13.60 -6.46
C LEU A 59 -2.47 -12.48 -5.43
N GLY A 60 -1.33 -11.87 -5.11
CA GLY A 60 -1.23 -10.75 -4.18
C GLY A 60 0.21 -10.37 -3.92
N PHE A 61 0.41 -9.27 -3.21
CA PHE A 61 1.72 -8.80 -2.82
C PHE A 61 1.65 -7.96 -1.55
N ALA A 62 2.80 -7.82 -0.90
CA ALA A 62 2.98 -6.97 0.27
C ALA A 62 4.34 -6.28 0.20
N GLY A 63 4.44 -5.09 0.78
CA GLY A 63 5.68 -4.33 0.83
C GLY A 63 5.89 -3.68 2.19
N TYR A 64 7.13 -3.34 2.50
CA TYR A 64 7.46 -2.50 3.64
C TYR A 64 8.55 -1.50 3.30
N SER A 65 8.48 -0.34 3.93
CA SER A 65 9.53 0.67 3.93
C SER A 65 10.39 0.53 5.18
N LYS A 66 11.61 1.04 5.13
CA LYS A 66 12.47 1.27 6.29
C LYS A 66 12.82 2.75 6.33
N TYR A 67 12.49 3.42 7.42
CA TYR A 67 12.77 4.84 7.59
C TYR A 67 14.27 5.10 7.59
N ASN A 68 14.67 6.24 7.07
CA ASN A 68 16.08 6.63 6.95
C ASN A 68 16.99 5.65 6.18
N SER A 69 16.39 4.70 5.41
CA SER A 69 17.17 3.81 4.57
C SER A 69 17.77 4.55 3.37
N ARG A 70 19.09 4.39 3.19
CA ARG A 70 19.81 4.87 1.99
C ARG A 70 19.96 3.80 0.92
N LYS A 71 19.39 2.62 1.14
CA LYS A 71 19.44 1.54 0.15
C LYS A 71 18.59 1.86 -1.08
N HIS A 72 18.97 1.33 -2.21
CA HIS A 72 18.21 1.37 -3.45
C HIS A 72 17.91 2.76 -4.02
N LEU A 73 18.74 3.78 -3.76
CA LEU A 73 18.52 5.15 -4.21
C LEU A 73 18.28 5.28 -5.73
N LEU A 74 19.04 4.55 -6.56
CA LEU A 74 18.85 4.58 -8.02
C LEU A 74 17.48 4.01 -8.42
N ARG A 75 17.06 2.92 -7.78
CA ARG A 75 15.74 2.32 -8.00
C ARG A 75 14.63 3.30 -7.60
N ARG A 76 14.74 3.94 -6.44
CA ARG A 76 13.79 4.93 -5.95
C ARG A 76 13.67 6.11 -6.93
N LYS A 77 14.79 6.68 -7.37
CA LYS A 77 14.82 7.75 -8.38
C LYS A 77 14.16 7.33 -9.70
N PHE A 78 14.37 6.10 -10.13
CA PHE A 78 13.75 5.56 -11.35
C PHE A 78 12.22 5.49 -11.23
N TYR A 79 11.69 4.94 -10.14
CA TYR A 79 10.24 4.88 -9.94
C TYR A 79 9.63 6.26 -9.73
N HIS A 80 10.31 7.14 -9.01
CA HIS A 80 9.94 8.55 -8.89
C HIS A 80 9.82 9.24 -10.25
N PHE A 81 10.80 9.05 -11.12
CA PHE A 81 10.76 9.61 -12.48
C PHE A 81 9.56 9.07 -13.28
N ILE A 82 9.30 7.76 -13.25
CA ILE A 82 8.14 7.17 -13.94
C ILE A 82 6.84 7.72 -13.36
N LYS A 83 6.68 7.75 -12.03
CA LYS A 83 5.52 8.31 -11.33
C LYS A 83 5.21 9.72 -11.82
N ASN A 84 6.23 10.60 -11.81
CA ASN A 84 6.09 11.98 -12.25
C ASN A 84 5.74 12.13 -13.75
N ARG A 85 6.16 11.20 -14.59
CA ARG A 85 5.75 11.17 -16.00
C ARG A 85 4.29 10.77 -16.14
N LEU A 86 3.83 9.80 -15.36
CA LEU A 86 2.44 9.35 -15.36
C LEU A 86 1.49 10.43 -14.85
N TYR A 87 1.86 11.20 -13.82
CA TYR A 87 1.08 12.35 -13.32
C TYR A 87 0.80 13.44 -14.37
N LYS A 88 1.62 13.52 -15.41
CA LYS A 88 1.43 14.49 -16.51
C LYS A 88 0.45 14.00 -17.58
N SER A 89 -0.12 12.82 -17.43
CA SER A 89 -1.08 12.29 -18.41
C SER A 89 -2.38 13.07 -18.38
N LYS A 90 -2.87 13.45 -19.56
CA LYS A 90 -4.17 14.09 -19.74
C LYS A 90 -5.37 13.16 -19.49
N GLU A 91 -5.12 11.86 -19.34
CA GLU A 91 -6.16 10.87 -19.06
C GLU A 91 -6.59 10.87 -17.58
N ILE A 92 -5.82 11.50 -16.70
CA ILE A 92 -6.18 11.68 -15.28
C ILE A 92 -7.05 12.93 -15.19
N LYS A 93 -8.34 12.75 -14.98
CA LYS A 93 -9.27 13.87 -14.90
C LYS A 93 -9.34 14.48 -13.50
N ASP A 94 -9.06 13.69 -12.45
CA ASP A 94 -9.07 14.15 -11.08
C ASP A 94 -7.78 13.79 -10.34
N LEU A 95 -6.73 14.55 -10.65
CA LEU A 95 -5.44 14.40 -10.00
C LEU A 95 -5.48 14.77 -8.50
N ASN A 96 -6.33 15.72 -8.13
CA ASN A 96 -6.48 16.13 -6.73
C ASN A 96 -7.05 15.00 -5.89
N ALA A 97 -7.94 14.26 -6.47
CA ALA A 97 -8.53 13.11 -5.87
C ALA A 97 -7.50 12.02 -5.52
N LEU A 98 -6.59 11.71 -6.43
CA LEU A 98 -5.52 10.76 -6.15
C LEU A 98 -4.61 11.25 -5.02
N LYS A 99 -4.23 12.52 -5.02
CA LYS A 99 -3.42 13.14 -3.97
C LYS A 99 -4.12 13.19 -2.61
N GLU A 100 -5.44 13.42 -2.58
CA GLU A 100 -6.23 13.36 -1.36
C GLU A 100 -6.26 11.93 -0.79
N TYR A 101 -6.34 10.92 -1.62
CA TYR A 101 -6.25 9.52 -1.19
C TYR A 101 -4.90 9.22 -0.53
N GLU A 102 -3.80 9.66 -1.13
CA GLU A 102 -2.45 9.52 -0.56
C GLU A 102 -2.33 10.22 0.81
N ASN A 103 -2.95 11.41 0.96
CA ASN A 103 -2.92 12.17 2.22
C ASN A 103 -3.83 11.60 3.33
N ASN A 104 -4.84 10.82 3.00
CA ASN A 104 -5.79 10.28 3.99
C ASN A 104 -5.14 9.29 4.97
N TYR A 105 -4.00 8.72 4.63
CA TYR A 105 -3.24 7.81 5.51
C TYR A 105 -2.19 8.53 6.38
N ASN A 106 -2.13 9.86 6.34
CA ASN A 106 -1.20 10.64 7.18
C ASN A 106 -1.86 11.05 8.51
N TYR A 107 -2.27 10.07 9.31
CA TYR A 107 -2.95 10.29 10.60
C TYR A 107 -2.14 9.83 11.81
N LEU A 108 -0.86 9.56 11.63
CA LEU A 108 0.01 9.18 12.75
C LEU A 108 0.19 10.37 13.71
N PRO A 109 -0.03 10.20 15.01
CA PRO A 109 0.23 11.26 15.99
C PRO A 109 1.70 11.69 15.99
N GLU A 110 1.97 12.97 16.18
CA GLU A 110 3.34 13.53 16.18
C GLU A 110 4.27 12.84 17.20
N ASN A 111 3.74 12.46 18.36
CA ASN A 111 4.50 11.76 19.40
C ASN A 111 4.90 10.33 19.01
N MET A 112 4.37 9.79 17.93
CA MET A 112 4.75 8.49 17.36
C MET A 112 5.73 8.61 16.21
N ASN A 113 6.04 9.81 15.76
CA ASN A 113 7.04 10.09 14.75
C ASN A 113 8.36 9.53 15.16
N ASN A 114 9.11 8.76 14.78
CA ASN A 114 10.37 8.13 15.25
C ASN A 114 10.20 6.93 16.19
N TYR A 115 8.99 6.50 16.51
CA TYR A 115 8.77 5.29 17.28
C TYR A 115 8.97 4.01 16.46
N PHE A 116 8.67 4.08 15.17
CA PHE A 116 8.76 2.96 14.25
C PHE A 116 10.02 3.02 13.39
N ASP A 117 10.53 1.86 13.03
CA ASP A 117 11.68 1.73 12.12
C ASP A 117 11.28 1.75 10.65
N GLY A 118 10.00 1.59 10.39
CA GLY A 118 9.40 1.61 9.06
C GLY A 118 7.94 1.18 9.10
N GLU A 119 7.34 1.00 7.93
CA GLU A 119 5.92 0.69 7.80
C GLU A 119 5.61 -0.40 6.77
N LEU A 120 4.47 -1.05 6.93
CA LEU A 120 3.86 -1.88 5.91
C LEU A 120 3.28 -0.95 4.82
N THR A 121 3.95 -0.84 3.67
CA THR A 121 3.53 0.05 2.59
C THR A 121 2.31 -0.46 1.84
N ILE A 122 2.11 -1.77 1.82
CA ILE A 122 0.94 -2.41 1.18
C ILE A 122 0.78 -3.86 1.63
N LEU A 123 -0.47 -4.30 1.74
CA LEU A 123 -0.89 -5.70 1.71
C LEU A 123 -2.14 -5.79 0.85
N ILE A 124 -2.05 -6.44 -0.30
CA ILE A 124 -3.19 -6.59 -1.20
C ILE A 124 -3.24 -7.98 -1.84
N LEU A 125 -4.46 -8.51 -1.96
CA LEU A 125 -4.74 -9.77 -2.65
C LEU A 125 -5.90 -9.58 -3.61
N ASP A 126 -5.82 -10.23 -4.77
CA ASP A 126 -6.97 -10.43 -5.64
C ASP A 126 -8.08 -11.14 -4.83
N LYS A 127 -9.27 -10.53 -4.77
CA LYS A 127 -10.42 -11.01 -3.99
C LYS A 127 -10.77 -12.47 -4.21
N LYS A 128 -10.51 -12.99 -5.41
CA LYS A 128 -10.77 -14.38 -5.77
C LYS A 128 -9.91 -15.39 -4.99
N TYR A 129 -8.83 -14.92 -4.35
CA TYR A 129 -7.87 -15.75 -3.62
C TYR A 129 -7.83 -15.46 -2.13
N ARG A 130 -8.72 -14.61 -1.64
CA ARG A 130 -8.88 -14.37 -0.19
C ARG A 130 -9.39 -15.62 0.53
N GLY A 131 -9.20 -15.69 1.84
CA GLY A 131 -9.61 -16.83 2.66
C GLY A 131 -8.68 -18.05 2.59
N LYS A 132 -7.66 -18.06 1.71
CA LYS A 132 -6.73 -19.20 1.52
C LYS A 132 -5.43 -19.08 2.33
N GLY A 133 -5.35 -18.16 3.28
CA GLY A 133 -4.16 -17.96 4.12
C GLY A 133 -3.01 -17.21 3.44
N ILE A 134 -3.16 -16.74 2.20
CA ILE A 134 -2.10 -16.07 1.43
C ILE A 134 -1.66 -14.77 2.11
N GLY A 135 -2.62 -13.97 2.61
CA GLY A 135 -2.30 -12.73 3.34
C GLY A 135 -1.46 -12.99 4.59
N LYS A 136 -1.76 -14.07 5.33
CA LYS A 136 -0.97 -14.49 6.48
C LYS A 136 0.47 -14.85 6.06
N LYS A 137 0.65 -15.60 4.98
CA LYS A 137 1.98 -15.98 4.46
C LYS A 137 2.79 -14.75 4.05
N LEU A 138 2.16 -13.82 3.31
CA LEU A 138 2.79 -12.55 2.90
C LEU A 138 3.25 -11.74 4.10
N LEU A 139 2.40 -11.55 5.12
CA LEU A 139 2.75 -10.81 6.32
C LEU A 139 3.87 -11.49 7.11
N GLN A 140 3.86 -12.80 7.24
CA GLN A 140 4.92 -13.54 7.90
C GLN A 140 6.28 -13.33 7.19
N GLU A 141 6.30 -13.37 5.86
CA GLU A 141 7.51 -13.08 5.09
C GLU A 141 7.97 -11.61 5.21
N ILE A 142 7.03 -10.66 5.24
CA ILE A 142 7.31 -9.25 5.50
C ILE A 142 7.98 -9.10 6.87
N PHE A 143 7.40 -9.65 7.93
CA PHE A 143 7.95 -9.54 9.29
C PHE A 143 9.34 -10.15 9.40
N GLN A 144 9.55 -11.32 8.81
CA GLN A 144 10.87 -11.94 8.77
C GLN A 144 11.89 -11.12 7.98
N SER A 145 11.47 -10.52 6.86
CA SER A 145 12.35 -9.69 6.03
C SER A 145 12.71 -8.39 6.72
N ALA A 146 11.74 -7.72 7.36
CA ALA A 146 11.97 -6.50 8.13
C ALA A 146 12.92 -6.76 9.32
N LYS A 147 12.76 -7.91 10.00
CA LYS A 147 13.68 -8.34 11.05
C LYS A 147 15.11 -8.55 10.54
N ARG A 148 15.28 -9.19 9.37
CA ARG A 148 16.59 -9.34 8.71
C ARG A 148 17.22 -8.00 8.32
N ASP A 149 16.40 -6.98 8.05
CA ASP A 149 16.86 -5.61 7.81
C ASP A 149 17.07 -4.81 9.11
N ASN A 150 17.17 -5.51 10.27
CA ASN A 150 17.42 -4.92 11.60
C ASN A 150 16.36 -3.90 12.01
N MET A 151 15.12 -4.14 11.70
CA MET A 151 13.98 -3.39 12.24
C MET A 151 13.49 -4.08 13.52
N LYS A 152 13.02 -3.29 14.48
CA LYS A 152 12.46 -3.75 15.76
C LYS A 152 10.95 -3.55 15.79
N ASN A 153 10.49 -2.42 15.27
CA ASN A 153 9.08 -2.02 15.27
C ASN A 153 8.63 -1.66 13.87
N LEU A 154 7.59 -2.34 13.38
CA LEU A 154 6.94 -2.05 12.10
C LEU A 154 5.56 -1.44 12.35
N GLN A 155 5.31 -0.30 11.72
CA GLN A 155 4.02 0.36 11.68
C GLN A 155 3.11 -0.28 10.64
N ILE A 156 1.81 -0.35 10.94
CA ILE A 156 0.79 -0.77 10.00
C ILE A 156 -0.37 0.22 10.11
N LEU A 157 -0.60 0.96 9.04
CA LEU A 157 -1.75 1.84 8.90
C LEU A 157 -2.87 1.08 8.20
N THR A 158 -4.10 1.15 8.73
CA THR A 158 -5.26 0.47 8.17
C THR A 158 -6.55 1.14 8.67
N ASP A 159 -7.68 0.76 8.11
CA ASP A 159 -8.99 1.29 8.45
C ASP A 159 -10.04 0.18 8.57
N GLU A 160 -11.26 0.54 8.95
CA GLU A 160 -12.36 -0.40 9.14
C GLU A 160 -12.89 -1.02 7.85
N SER A 161 -12.58 -0.45 6.67
CA SER A 161 -12.92 -1.04 5.37
C SER A 161 -12.04 -2.23 5.02
N CYS A 162 -10.90 -2.35 5.68
CA CYS A 162 -9.91 -3.42 5.50
C CYS A 162 -10.16 -4.61 6.43
N TYR A 163 -9.64 -5.79 6.07
CA TYR A 163 -9.65 -6.96 6.95
C TYR A 163 -8.54 -6.86 8.01
N TYR A 164 -8.63 -5.85 8.88
CA TYR A 164 -7.59 -5.52 9.88
C TYR A 164 -7.39 -6.59 10.97
N SER A 165 -8.39 -7.44 11.24
CA SER A 165 -8.26 -8.51 12.25
C SER A 165 -7.13 -9.51 11.96
N ILE A 166 -6.59 -9.54 10.74
CA ILE A 166 -5.43 -10.36 10.40
C ILE A 166 -4.18 -9.92 11.17
N TYR A 167 -4.04 -8.63 11.45
CA TYR A 167 -2.90 -8.10 12.20
C TYR A 167 -2.90 -8.57 13.65
N GLU A 168 -4.07 -8.52 14.31
CA GLU A 168 -4.24 -9.02 15.68
C GLU A 168 -3.91 -10.51 15.78
N LYS A 169 -4.42 -11.32 14.83
CA LYS A 169 -4.15 -12.76 14.74
C LYS A 169 -2.66 -13.08 14.53
N LEU A 170 -1.87 -12.13 14.05
CA LEU A 170 -0.43 -12.26 13.87
C LEU A 170 0.38 -11.57 14.98
N GLY A 171 -0.28 -11.21 16.08
CA GLY A 171 0.36 -10.63 17.26
C GLY A 171 0.79 -9.18 17.05
N CYS A 172 0.13 -8.44 16.19
CA CYS A 172 0.24 -6.99 16.15
C CYS A 172 -0.64 -6.36 17.22
N LYS A 173 -0.18 -5.29 17.84
CA LYS A 173 -0.92 -4.56 18.86
C LYS A 173 -1.48 -3.28 18.26
N LYS A 174 -2.80 -3.03 18.40
CA LYS A 174 -3.38 -1.73 18.08
C LYS A 174 -2.87 -0.71 19.09
N VAL A 175 -2.20 0.34 18.62
CA VAL A 175 -1.56 1.36 19.46
C VAL A 175 -2.22 2.74 19.32
N TYR A 176 -2.99 2.94 18.25
CA TYR A 176 -3.75 4.18 18.05
C TYR A 176 -5.00 3.92 17.22
N GLU A 177 -6.03 4.70 17.48
CA GLU A 177 -7.29 4.73 16.74
C GLU A 177 -7.75 6.17 16.58
N THR A 178 -8.22 6.53 15.40
CA THR A 178 -8.79 7.85 15.11
C THR A 178 -9.92 7.73 14.10
N ILE A 179 -10.61 8.83 13.87
CA ILE A 179 -11.64 8.94 12.83
C ILE A 179 -11.06 9.79 11.71
N VAL A 180 -11.00 9.23 10.52
CA VAL A 180 -10.58 9.93 9.29
C VAL A 180 -11.80 10.28 8.46
N LYS A 181 -11.72 11.40 7.75
CA LYS A 181 -12.74 11.81 6.79
C LYS A 181 -12.42 11.16 5.45
N ASN A 182 -13.15 10.10 5.12
CA ASN A 182 -13.05 9.51 3.80
C ASN A 182 -14.00 10.27 2.87
N LYS A 183 -13.45 11.02 1.94
CA LYS A 183 -14.23 11.55 0.83
C LYS A 183 -14.40 10.40 -0.15
N GLU A 184 -15.53 9.68 -0.06
CA GLU A 184 -15.87 8.67 -1.06
C GLU A 184 -15.81 9.31 -2.44
N TYR A 185 -14.82 8.89 -3.21
CA TYR A 185 -14.72 9.26 -4.60
C TYR A 185 -15.98 8.81 -5.32
N GLY A 186 -16.91 9.68 -5.48
CA GLY A 186 -17.95 9.39 -6.41
C GLY A 186 -19.37 9.65 -6.02
N LYS A 187 -19.71 9.97 -4.83
CA LYS A 187 -21.07 10.40 -4.49
C LYS A 187 -21.04 11.85 -4.02
N LEU A 188 -21.74 12.71 -4.73
CA LEU A 188 -21.93 14.12 -4.41
C LEU A 188 -22.12 14.34 -2.90
N GLY A 189 -21.16 15.02 -2.29
CA GLY A 189 -21.34 15.75 -1.05
C GLY A 189 -21.29 14.99 0.26
N ASN A 190 -21.21 13.67 0.29
CA ASN A 190 -21.18 12.90 1.54
C ASN A 190 -19.73 12.63 1.97
N ILE A 191 -19.27 13.36 2.97
CA ILE A 191 -18.06 13.01 3.72
C ILE A 191 -18.44 11.81 4.59
N GLN A 192 -17.95 10.62 4.26
CA GLN A 192 -18.02 9.48 5.16
C GLN A 192 -16.84 9.56 6.13
N THR A 193 -17.11 9.30 7.39
CA THR A 193 -16.08 9.11 8.41
C THR A 193 -15.88 7.61 8.61
N GLU A 194 -14.65 7.17 8.71
CA GLU A 194 -14.30 5.79 9.01
C GLU A 194 -13.24 5.76 10.11
N LYS A 195 -13.21 4.65 10.85
CA LYS A 195 -12.17 4.43 11.85
C LYS A 195 -10.89 4.00 11.17
N ALA A 196 -9.81 4.66 11.55
CA ALA A 196 -8.45 4.32 11.13
C ALA A 196 -7.63 3.86 12.33
N PHE A 197 -6.76 2.90 12.09
CA PHE A 197 -6.00 2.20 13.12
C PHE A 197 -4.52 2.21 12.82
N VAL A 198 -3.71 2.37 13.87
CA VAL A 198 -2.27 2.11 13.81
C VAL A 198 -1.99 0.85 14.62
N TYR A 199 -1.42 -0.13 13.95
CA TYR A 199 -0.90 -1.32 14.59
C TYR A 199 0.63 -1.28 14.67
N GLU A 200 1.15 -1.79 15.77
CA GLU A 200 2.57 -2.09 15.98
C GLU A 200 2.82 -3.57 15.78
N LYS A 201 3.85 -3.92 15.01
CA LYS A 201 4.44 -5.25 15.03
C LYS A 201 5.85 -5.18 15.60
N LYS A 202 6.07 -5.76 16.79
CA LYS A 202 7.41 -6.06 17.29
C LYS A 202 7.99 -7.25 16.53
N LEU A 203 9.23 -7.10 16.03
CA LEU A 203 9.89 -8.01 15.10
C LEU A 203 10.93 -8.92 15.79
#